data_eb470a5faa26a734a47c1ed66bacfa14
#
_entry.id   eb470a5faa26a734a47c1ed66bacfa14
#
_cell.length_a   1.000
_cell.length_b   1.000
_cell.length_c   1.000
_cell.angle_alpha   90.00
_cell.angle_beta   90.00
_cell.angle_gamma   90.00
#
_symmetry.space_group_name_H-M   'P 1'
#
loop_
_entity.id
_entity.type
_entity.pdbx_description
1 polymer ?
#
loop_
_entity_poly.entity_id
_entity_poly.type
_entity_poly.pdbx_seq_one_letter_code
_entity_poly.pdbx_strand_id
1 'polypeptide(L)'
;IQVDGRYEAIATNLNAPWAINRIGDSFYITERTGNIVKVEQGEVVRQEVSLEQTLSTASEAGLLGLVLAPDVEQSNKAFAYYTYEKGQEQFNRVVLLQLENNIWQEQQVLVDEIPSGTYHHGGRLKIGPDNMLYATAGDASDPEIAQDTDSLGGKILRLNLDGSIPK
;
A
#
# COMPACT_ATOMS: atom_id res chain seq x y z
N ILE A 1 -19.70 4.95 19.94
CA ILE A 1 -20.27 3.67 19.44
C ILE A 1 -20.27 2.74 20.64
N GLN A 2 -21.45 2.35 21.11
CA GLN A 2 -21.58 1.37 22.18
C GLN A 2 -21.44 -0.02 21.54
N VAL A 3 -20.40 -0.75 21.89
CA VAL A 3 -20.12 -2.08 21.36
C VAL A 3 -20.49 -3.10 22.42
N ASP A 4 -21.20 -4.16 22.05
CA ASP A 4 -21.84 -5.15 22.95
C ASP A 4 -20.87 -6.13 23.64
N GLY A 5 -19.62 -5.75 23.85
CA GLY A 5 -18.59 -6.56 24.51
C GLY A 5 -17.87 -7.57 23.60
N ARG A 6 -18.23 -7.67 22.31
CA ARG A 6 -17.54 -8.52 21.33
C ARG A 6 -16.55 -7.75 20.46
N TYR A 7 -16.68 -6.44 20.39
CA TYR A 7 -15.88 -5.57 19.53
C TYR A 7 -15.43 -4.35 20.33
N GLU A 8 -14.22 -3.90 20.07
CA GLU A 8 -13.66 -2.69 20.62
C GLU A 8 -13.19 -1.78 19.47
N ALA A 9 -13.54 -0.49 19.52
CA ALA A 9 -13.04 0.49 18.59
C ALA A 9 -11.66 0.96 19.04
N ILE A 10 -10.59 0.54 18.36
CA ILE A 10 -9.21 0.91 18.64
C ILE A 10 -8.79 2.25 18.02
N ALA A 11 -9.49 2.70 16.97
CA ALA A 11 -9.30 3.99 16.32
C ALA A 11 -10.61 4.46 15.70
N THR A 12 -10.79 5.79 15.66
CA THR A 12 -11.94 6.46 15.02
C THR A 12 -11.45 7.63 14.17
N ASN A 13 -12.35 8.21 13.36
CA ASN A 13 -12.06 9.36 12.50
C ASN A 13 -10.93 9.09 11.49
N LEU A 14 -10.84 7.87 10.97
CA LEU A 14 -9.94 7.52 9.88
C LEU A 14 -10.50 8.06 8.56
N ASN A 15 -9.60 8.56 7.70
CA ASN A 15 -9.94 9.14 6.41
C ASN A 15 -9.75 8.13 5.28
N ALA A 16 -10.82 7.47 4.86
CA ALA A 16 -10.80 6.42 3.83
C ALA A 16 -9.71 5.35 4.09
N PRO A 17 -9.75 4.63 5.24
CA PRO A 17 -8.77 3.59 5.55
C PRO A 17 -8.84 2.46 4.55
N TRP A 18 -7.66 1.92 4.14
CA TRP A 18 -7.61 0.91 3.09
C TRP A 18 -6.91 -0.37 3.51
N ALA A 19 -5.69 -0.30 4.03
CA ALA A 19 -4.93 -1.45 4.51
C ALA A 19 -4.67 -1.34 6.02
N ILE A 20 -4.58 -2.48 6.68
CA ILE A 20 -4.21 -2.58 8.10
C ILE A 20 -3.14 -3.65 8.28
N ASN A 21 -2.11 -3.32 9.04
CA ASN A 21 -1.05 -4.23 9.48
C ASN A 21 -0.92 -4.14 10.99
N ARG A 22 -0.55 -5.27 11.61
CA ARG A 22 -0.26 -5.33 13.04
C ARG A 22 1.15 -5.84 13.26
N ILE A 23 1.87 -5.20 14.17
CA ILE A 23 3.12 -5.72 14.73
C ILE A 23 3.11 -5.47 16.24
N GLY A 24 3.33 -6.52 17.03
CA GLY A 24 3.12 -6.43 18.47
C GLY A 24 1.73 -5.89 18.82
N ASP A 25 1.70 -4.80 19.57
CA ASP A 25 0.47 -4.09 19.98
C ASP A 25 0.19 -2.84 19.12
N SER A 26 1.00 -2.60 18.08
CA SER A 26 0.82 -1.47 17.18
C SER A 26 0.09 -1.89 15.90
N PHE A 27 -0.79 -1.00 15.41
CA PHE A 27 -1.44 -1.11 14.11
C PHE A 27 -0.97 0.00 13.19
N TYR A 28 -0.79 -0.32 11.91
CA TYR A 28 -0.46 0.64 10.87
C TYR A 28 -1.53 0.56 9.79
N ILE A 29 -2.19 1.69 9.52
CA ILE A 29 -3.36 1.77 8.66
C ILE A 29 -3.09 2.82 7.59
N THR A 30 -3.20 2.46 6.31
CA THR A 30 -3.16 3.46 5.24
C THR A 30 -4.47 4.22 5.17
N GLU A 31 -4.37 5.53 5.02
CA GLU A 31 -5.46 6.39 4.55
C GLU A 31 -5.20 6.72 3.08
N ARG A 32 -6.19 6.52 2.21
CA ARG A 32 -6.05 6.75 0.76
C ARG A 32 -5.57 8.14 0.40
N THR A 33 -5.79 9.11 1.29
CA THR A 33 -5.36 10.50 1.15
C THR A 33 -3.86 10.73 1.33
N GLY A 34 -3.08 9.70 1.68
CA GLY A 34 -1.62 9.78 1.71
C GLY A 34 -1.00 9.81 3.11
N ASN A 35 -1.69 9.24 4.10
CA ASN A 35 -1.11 9.07 5.44
C ASN A 35 -1.04 7.58 5.82
N ILE A 36 -0.14 7.26 6.74
CA ILE A 36 -0.14 6.02 7.50
C ILE A 36 -0.47 6.36 8.95
N VAL A 37 -1.55 5.80 9.46
CA VAL A 37 -1.96 5.99 10.85
C VAL A 37 -1.36 4.88 11.70
N LYS A 38 -0.51 5.25 12.66
CA LYS A 38 -0.06 4.34 13.72
C LYS A 38 -1.02 4.43 14.89
N VAL A 39 -1.51 3.29 15.35
CA VAL A 39 -2.31 3.15 16.57
C VAL A 39 -1.56 2.28 17.55
N GLU A 40 -1.24 2.80 18.71
CA GLU A 40 -0.49 2.11 19.75
C GLU A 40 -0.99 2.55 21.14
N GLN A 41 -1.36 1.59 21.98
CA GLN A 41 -1.85 1.85 23.35
C GLN A 41 -2.99 2.89 23.44
N GLY A 42 -3.83 2.98 22.40
CA GLY A 42 -4.92 3.95 22.31
C GLY A 42 -4.52 5.32 21.76
N GLU A 43 -3.24 5.59 21.57
CA GLU A 43 -2.77 6.75 20.81
C GLU A 43 -2.93 6.54 19.31
N VAL A 44 -3.36 7.60 18.62
CA VAL A 44 -3.54 7.62 17.16
C VAL A 44 -2.66 8.70 16.58
N VAL A 45 -1.61 8.31 15.86
CA VAL A 45 -0.64 9.23 15.24
C VAL A 45 -0.72 9.09 13.72
N ARG A 46 -0.98 10.20 13.03
CA ARG A 46 -0.88 10.27 11.56
C ARG A 46 0.55 10.58 11.16
N GLN A 47 1.13 9.67 10.40
CA GLN A 47 2.46 9.81 9.82
C GLN A 47 2.30 10.19 8.36
N GLU A 48 2.93 11.27 7.95
CA GLU A 48 2.96 11.70 6.55
C GLU A 48 3.72 10.68 5.69
N VAL A 49 3.31 10.54 4.42
CA VAL A 49 4.02 9.75 3.41
C VAL A 49 4.53 10.68 2.33
N SER A 50 5.85 10.80 2.23
CA SER A 50 6.54 11.58 1.20
C SER A 50 6.82 10.68 -0.01
N LEU A 51 6.10 10.93 -1.11
CA LEU A 51 6.17 10.18 -2.35
C LEU A 51 6.90 10.98 -3.42
N GLU A 52 7.58 10.30 -4.34
CA GLU A 52 8.25 10.95 -5.49
C GLU A 52 7.27 11.47 -6.53
N GLN A 53 6.12 10.80 -6.68
CA GLN A 53 5.09 11.18 -7.63
C GLN A 53 3.87 11.78 -6.94
N THR A 54 3.13 12.62 -7.67
CA THR A 54 1.87 13.19 -7.19
C THR A 54 0.84 12.10 -6.97
N LEU A 55 0.43 11.90 -5.72
CA LEU A 55 -0.60 10.95 -5.35
C LEU A 55 -1.92 11.31 -6.02
N SER A 56 -2.50 10.39 -6.78
CA SER A 56 -3.89 10.51 -7.22
C SER A 56 -4.82 9.98 -6.15
N THR A 57 -5.91 10.69 -5.89
CA THR A 57 -6.98 10.27 -4.96
C THR A 57 -8.34 10.20 -5.65
N ALA A 58 -8.35 10.25 -6.98
CA ALA A 58 -9.57 10.20 -7.78
C ALA A 58 -10.24 8.83 -7.66
N SER A 59 -11.56 8.80 -7.49
CA SER A 59 -12.36 7.57 -7.39
C SER A 59 -11.83 6.59 -6.33
N GLU A 60 -11.31 5.43 -6.74
CA GLU A 60 -10.75 4.39 -5.85
C GLU A 60 -9.23 4.54 -5.64
N ALA A 61 -8.59 5.47 -6.34
CA ALA A 61 -7.16 5.73 -6.26
C ALA A 61 -6.70 6.22 -4.88
N GLY A 62 -5.41 6.18 -4.63
CA GLY A 62 -4.81 6.68 -3.39
C GLY A 62 -3.61 5.89 -2.94
N LEU A 63 -3.20 6.13 -1.69
CA LEU A 63 -2.30 5.25 -0.95
C LEU A 63 -3.11 4.03 -0.49
N LEU A 64 -2.89 2.90 -1.16
CA LEU A 64 -3.71 1.69 -1.02
C LEU A 64 -3.02 0.67 -0.12
N GLY A 65 -2.21 -0.20 -0.69
CA GLY A 65 -1.56 -1.30 0.02
C GLY A 65 -0.44 -0.85 0.95
N LEU A 66 -0.31 -1.56 2.04
CA LEU A 66 0.83 -1.47 2.96
C LEU A 66 1.14 -2.88 3.46
N VAL A 67 2.41 -3.22 3.53
CA VAL A 67 2.91 -4.34 4.32
C VAL A 67 4.24 -3.94 4.96
N LEU A 68 4.35 -4.18 6.27
CA LEU A 68 5.59 -3.90 7.00
C LEU A 68 6.66 -4.93 6.61
N ALA A 69 7.92 -4.48 6.54
CA ALA A 69 9.05 -5.40 6.32
C ALA A 69 9.15 -6.41 7.47
N PRO A 70 9.66 -7.64 7.23
CA PRO A 70 9.77 -8.65 8.28
C PRO A 70 10.63 -8.20 9.48
N ASP A 71 11.56 -7.30 9.23
CA ASP A 71 12.49 -6.71 10.19
C ASP A 71 12.17 -5.24 10.53
N VAL A 72 10.90 -4.82 10.37
CA VAL A 72 10.49 -3.41 10.49
C VAL A 72 10.88 -2.75 11.81
N GLU A 73 10.93 -3.49 12.92
CA GLU A 73 11.35 -2.97 14.24
C GLU A 73 12.82 -2.54 14.25
N GLN A 74 13.66 -3.08 13.36
CA GLN A 74 15.07 -2.73 13.21
C GLN A 74 15.31 -1.83 12.00
N SER A 75 14.66 -2.16 10.87
CA SER A 75 14.86 -1.47 9.59
C SER A 75 14.01 -0.22 9.44
N ASN A 76 12.87 -0.11 10.14
CA ASN A 76 11.85 0.92 9.94
C ASN A 76 11.35 0.97 8.48
N LYS A 77 11.26 -0.20 7.80
CA LYS A 77 10.87 -0.31 6.40
C LYS A 77 9.46 -0.87 6.23
N ALA A 78 8.80 -0.44 5.16
CA ALA A 78 7.52 -0.97 4.71
C ALA A 78 7.45 -0.94 3.18
N PHE A 79 6.55 -1.73 2.61
CA PHE A 79 6.21 -1.70 1.19
C PHE A 79 4.83 -1.08 1.04
N ALA A 80 4.70 -0.18 0.08
CA ALA A 80 3.44 0.48 -0.21
C ALA A 80 3.05 0.33 -1.68
N TYR A 81 1.76 0.34 -1.94
CA TYR A 81 1.16 0.41 -3.26
C TYR A 81 0.33 1.68 -3.34
N TYR A 82 0.58 2.51 -4.33
CA TYR A 82 -0.19 3.73 -4.52
C TYR A 82 -0.44 4.06 -5.99
N THR A 83 -1.47 4.87 -6.23
CA THR A 83 -1.80 5.42 -7.54
C THR A 83 -1.22 6.82 -7.67
N TYR A 84 -0.60 7.12 -8.81
CA TYR A 84 -0.02 8.43 -9.09
C TYR A 84 -0.43 8.97 -10.46
N GLU A 85 -0.26 10.28 -10.65
CA GLU A 85 -0.55 10.97 -11.88
C GLU A 85 0.73 11.22 -12.67
N LYS A 86 0.69 10.93 -13.98
CA LYS A 86 1.76 11.19 -14.94
C LYS A 86 1.18 11.88 -16.17
N GLY A 87 1.22 13.20 -16.17
CA GLY A 87 0.54 14.01 -17.20
C GLY A 87 -0.97 13.89 -17.10
N GLN A 88 -1.62 13.30 -18.09
CA GLN A 88 -3.07 13.06 -18.13
C GLN A 88 -3.43 11.59 -17.82
N GLU A 89 -2.45 10.76 -17.53
CA GLU A 89 -2.62 9.35 -17.27
C GLU A 89 -2.41 9.05 -15.78
N GLN A 90 -2.95 7.93 -15.35
CA GLN A 90 -2.73 7.39 -14.01
C GLN A 90 -2.04 6.03 -14.12
N PHE A 91 -1.18 5.77 -13.16
CA PHE A 91 -0.52 4.49 -12.98
C PHE A 91 -0.50 4.11 -11.51
N ASN A 92 -0.31 2.83 -11.26
CA ASN A 92 -0.01 2.36 -9.92
C ASN A 92 1.46 1.93 -9.84
N ARG A 93 2.03 1.96 -8.62
CA ARG A 93 3.38 1.45 -8.36
C ARG A 93 3.50 0.80 -7.00
N VAL A 94 4.51 -0.05 -6.87
CA VAL A 94 4.95 -0.63 -5.60
C VAL A 94 6.29 -0.01 -5.23
N VAL A 95 6.40 0.46 -3.99
CA VAL A 95 7.60 1.14 -3.49
C VAL A 95 8.04 0.60 -2.14
N LEU A 96 9.33 0.79 -1.85
CA LEU A 96 9.91 0.66 -0.52
C LEU A 96 9.83 2.02 0.18
N LEU A 97 9.28 2.04 1.38
CA LEU A 97 9.25 3.19 2.27
C LEU A 97 10.22 3.00 3.45
N GLN A 98 10.84 4.09 3.90
CA GLN A 98 11.64 4.17 5.12
C GLN A 98 11.03 5.18 6.06
N LEU A 99 10.81 4.80 7.32
CA LEU A 99 10.33 5.73 8.35
C LEU A 99 11.51 6.48 8.96
N GLU A 100 11.50 7.81 8.82
CA GLU A 100 12.47 8.72 9.42
C GLU A 100 11.76 9.94 9.99
N ASN A 101 12.05 10.31 11.23
CA ASN A 101 11.44 11.47 11.90
C ASN A 101 9.90 11.52 11.81
N ASN A 102 9.26 10.38 11.94
CA ASN A 102 7.80 10.20 11.84
C ASN A 102 7.20 10.48 10.44
N ILE A 103 8.02 10.46 9.38
CA ILE A 103 7.63 10.58 7.98
C ILE A 103 8.10 9.32 7.24
N TRP A 104 7.19 8.71 6.49
CA TRP A 104 7.52 7.61 5.58
C TRP A 104 8.04 8.18 4.26
N GLN A 105 9.32 7.95 3.96
CA GLN A 105 10.01 8.43 2.76
C GLN A 105 10.04 7.33 1.70
N GLU A 106 9.63 7.62 0.46
CA GLU A 106 9.87 6.74 -0.66
C GLU A 106 11.38 6.62 -0.93
N GLN A 107 11.90 5.39 -0.92
CA GLN A 107 13.33 5.10 -1.10
C GLN A 107 13.65 4.43 -2.42
N GLN A 108 12.73 3.58 -2.88
CA GLN A 108 12.95 2.77 -4.07
C GLN A 108 11.63 2.38 -4.72
N VAL A 109 11.57 2.50 -6.03
CA VAL A 109 10.49 1.91 -6.84
C VAL A 109 10.81 0.45 -7.12
N LEU A 110 9.88 -0.46 -6.80
CA LEU A 110 10.04 -1.90 -7.02
C LEU A 110 9.32 -2.35 -8.29
N VAL A 111 8.12 -1.83 -8.54
CA VAL A 111 7.36 -2.00 -9.79
C VAL A 111 6.74 -0.67 -10.15
N ASP A 112 6.87 -0.27 -11.39
CA ASP A 112 6.33 0.98 -11.89
C ASP A 112 5.32 0.75 -13.03
N GLU A 113 4.56 1.79 -13.32
CA GLU A 113 3.66 1.86 -14.47
C GLU A 113 2.67 0.68 -14.55
N ILE A 114 2.23 0.17 -13.38
CA ILE A 114 1.14 -0.81 -13.35
C ILE A 114 -0.12 -0.11 -13.88
N PRO A 115 -0.83 -0.69 -14.85
CA PRO A 115 -2.02 -0.07 -15.43
C PRO A 115 -3.02 0.41 -14.38
N SER A 116 -3.57 1.59 -14.60
CA SER A 116 -4.56 2.24 -13.75
C SER A 116 -5.70 2.80 -14.59
N GLY A 117 -6.90 2.83 -14.05
CA GLY A 117 -8.09 3.39 -14.67
C GLY A 117 -8.91 4.15 -13.65
N THR A 118 -10.20 4.36 -13.93
CA THR A 118 -11.11 4.97 -12.96
C THR A 118 -11.36 4.06 -11.76
N TYR A 119 -11.38 2.74 -11.98
CA TYR A 119 -11.63 1.71 -10.99
C TYR A 119 -10.65 0.55 -11.14
N HIS A 120 -10.73 -0.41 -10.23
CA HIS A 120 -10.03 -1.68 -10.29
C HIS A 120 -8.50 -1.54 -10.20
N HIS A 121 -8.02 -0.74 -9.24
CA HIS A 121 -6.58 -0.54 -9.04
C HIS A 121 -5.86 -1.77 -8.46
N GLY A 122 -6.58 -2.63 -7.72
CA GLY A 122 -5.95 -3.68 -6.94
C GLY A 122 -5.26 -3.11 -5.69
N GLY A 123 -3.99 -3.43 -5.47
CA GLY A 123 -3.16 -2.78 -4.45
C GLY A 123 -2.95 -3.58 -3.17
N ARG A 124 -3.51 -4.80 -3.01
CA ARG A 124 -3.23 -5.59 -1.80
C ARG A 124 -1.78 -6.10 -1.83
N LEU A 125 -1.06 -5.83 -0.73
CA LEU A 125 0.30 -6.30 -0.52
C LEU A 125 0.34 -7.36 0.59
N LYS A 126 1.18 -8.39 0.41
CA LYS A 126 1.46 -9.39 1.43
C LYS A 126 2.85 -9.98 1.22
N ILE A 127 3.57 -10.23 2.31
CA ILE A 127 4.77 -11.05 2.29
C ILE A 127 4.34 -12.49 2.53
N GLY A 128 4.70 -13.37 1.60
CA GLY A 128 4.38 -14.79 1.64
C GLY A 128 5.30 -15.59 2.58
N PRO A 129 4.98 -16.86 2.83
CA PRO A 129 5.82 -17.75 3.64
C PRO A 129 7.18 -18.05 2.98
N ASP A 130 7.32 -17.77 1.70
CA ASP A 130 8.55 -17.85 0.91
C ASP A 130 9.40 -16.57 0.99
N ASN A 131 9.02 -15.64 1.86
CA ASN A 131 9.64 -14.33 2.04
C ASN A 131 9.66 -13.47 0.77
N MET A 132 8.68 -13.64 -0.12
CA MET A 132 8.47 -12.84 -1.32
C MET A 132 7.34 -11.85 -1.12
N LEU A 133 7.44 -10.70 -1.78
CA LEU A 133 6.39 -9.70 -1.83
C LEU A 133 5.37 -10.08 -2.92
N TYR A 134 4.11 -10.18 -2.54
CA TYR A 134 2.99 -10.37 -3.44
C TYR A 134 2.18 -9.07 -3.53
N ALA A 135 1.90 -8.65 -4.75
CA ALA A 135 1.09 -7.46 -5.02
C ALA A 135 -0.04 -7.81 -5.99
N THR A 136 -1.27 -7.43 -5.66
CA THR A 136 -2.41 -7.58 -6.57
C THR A 136 -2.55 -6.34 -7.43
N ALA A 137 -2.64 -6.50 -8.75
CA ALA A 137 -2.94 -5.45 -9.72
C ALA A 137 -4.31 -5.70 -10.33
N GLY A 138 -5.16 -4.69 -10.35
CA GLY A 138 -6.46 -4.75 -11.03
C GLY A 138 -6.32 -4.64 -12.54
N ASP A 139 -7.41 -4.82 -13.25
CA ASP A 139 -7.48 -4.74 -14.71
C ASP A 139 -7.66 -3.32 -15.25
N ALA A 140 -7.60 -2.30 -14.38
CA ALA A 140 -7.77 -0.90 -14.77
C ALA A 140 -9.09 -0.61 -15.52
N SER A 141 -10.13 -1.43 -15.32
CA SER A 141 -11.41 -1.42 -16.03
C SER A 141 -11.29 -1.86 -17.52
N ASP A 142 -10.21 -2.53 -17.88
CA ASP A 142 -10.01 -3.21 -19.16
C ASP A 142 -9.79 -4.71 -18.93
N PRO A 143 -10.84 -5.54 -18.99
CA PRO A 143 -10.76 -6.95 -18.67
C PRO A 143 -9.86 -7.75 -19.62
N GLU A 144 -9.58 -7.25 -20.83
CA GLU A 144 -8.73 -7.94 -21.81
C GLU A 144 -7.27 -8.02 -21.32
N ILE A 145 -6.78 -7.02 -20.60
CA ILE A 145 -5.40 -7.02 -20.10
C ILE A 145 -5.14 -8.10 -19.05
N ALA A 146 -6.18 -8.65 -18.42
CA ALA A 146 -6.03 -9.71 -17.43
C ALA A 146 -5.46 -11.01 -18.03
N GLN A 147 -5.73 -11.28 -19.30
CA GLN A 147 -5.23 -12.44 -20.06
C GLN A 147 -3.97 -12.12 -20.89
N ASP A 148 -3.62 -10.84 -21.01
CA ASP A 148 -2.38 -10.41 -21.68
C ASP A 148 -1.18 -10.62 -20.74
N THR A 149 -0.26 -11.53 -21.12
CA THR A 149 0.94 -11.84 -20.33
C THR A 149 2.01 -10.73 -20.36
N ASP A 150 1.91 -9.81 -21.31
CA ASP A 150 2.81 -8.66 -21.42
C ASP A 150 2.35 -7.45 -20.58
N SER A 151 1.11 -7.52 -20.03
CA SER A 151 0.57 -6.51 -19.12
C SER A 151 0.78 -6.86 -17.65
N LEU A 152 1.07 -5.87 -16.80
CA LEU A 152 1.07 -6.01 -15.35
C LEU A 152 -0.35 -5.92 -14.74
N GLY A 153 -1.35 -5.46 -15.49
CA GLY A 153 -2.74 -5.35 -15.05
C GLY A 153 -3.45 -6.69 -14.95
N GLY A 154 -4.40 -6.83 -14.04
CA GLY A 154 -5.17 -8.05 -13.81
C GLY A 154 -4.33 -9.23 -13.30
N LYS A 155 -3.25 -8.98 -12.55
CA LYS A 155 -2.25 -9.98 -12.14
C LYS A 155 -2.06 -10.03 -10.62
N ILE A 156 -1.47 -11.12 -10.15
CA ILE A 156 -0.80 -11.19 -8.86
C ILE A 156 0.69 -11.23 -9.15
N LEU A 157 1.38 -10.14 -8.82
CA LEU A 157 2.82 -10.00 -9.01
C LEU A 157 3.55 -10.62 -7.81
N ARG A 158 4.68 -11.31 -8.07
CA ARG A 158 5.55 -11.89 -7.05
C ARG A 158 6.97 -11.39 -7.25
N LEU A 159 7.56 -10.81 -6.22
CA LEU A 159 8.85 -10.11 -6.25
C LEU A 159 9.74 -10.55 -5.08
N ASN A 160 11.05 -10.47 -5.25
CA ASN A 160 11.95 -10.38 -4.11
C ASN A 160 11.71 -9.04 -3.36
N LEU A 161 12.08 -8.97 -2.08
CA LEU A 161 11.89 -7.75 -1.29
C LEU A 161 12.75 -6.56 -1.78
N ASP A 162 13.74 -6.80 -2.62
CA ASP A 162 14.54 -5.78 -3.31
C ASP A 162 13.96 -5.34 -4.67
N GLY A 163 12.80 -5.90 -5.06
CA GLY A 163 12.12 -5.62 -6.32
C GLY A 163 12.59 -6.48 -7.49
N SER A 164 13.62 -7.31 -7.34
CA SER A 164 14.08 -8.19 -8.41
C SER A 164 13.08 -9.34 -8.66
N ILE A 165 13.14 -9.89 -9.89
CA ILE A 165 12.29 -11.03 -10.28
C ILE A 165 12.83 -12.30 -9.61
N PRO A 166 11.97 -13.05 -8.88
CA PRO A 166 12.36 -14.33 -8.30
C PRO A 166 12.72 -15.36 -9.39
N LYS A 167 13.73 -16.16 -9.12
CA LYS A 167 14.15 -17.29 -10.00
C LYS A 167 13.15 -18.45 -9.92
#